data_1267e2ad289c66c6acea0bc9e48b1ebd
#
_entry.id   1267e2ad289c66c6acea0bc9e48b1ebd
#
_cell.length_a   1.000
_cell.length_b   1.000
_cell.length_c   1.000
_cell.angle_alpha   90.00
_cell.angle_beta   90.00
_cell.angle_gamma   90.00
#
_symmetry.space_group_name_H-M   'P 1'
#
loop_
_entity.id
_entity.type
_entity.pdbx_description
1 polymer ?
#
loop_
_entity_poly.entity_id
_entity_poly.type
_entity_poly.pdbx_seq_one_letter_code
_entity_poly.pdbx_strand_id
1 'polypeptide(L)'
;PQDHLEAAVAVQQPVTEMPEPMVAEAPAPVEADVPCDAPSTSLPAASILDALRQLHQARGRSLQPVRDVLETVIQRAEQEMARGTGVVDARAIGRLLQELDELDERFLAHMQAHIPAVIATLRHVALTSEDRVFPPQALEPIFVEIEALSDAADRVAAANISLFLHGLRTFLRVTAQHKPMVIRERLAAVEERLATLIPLAQQWVDVGRVERAAIFDIL
;
A
#
# COMPACT_ATOMS: atom_id res chain seq x y z
N PRO A 1 38.03 -36.12 36.14
CA PRO A 1 39.41 -35.69 36.23
C PRO A 1 39.75 -34.79 35.05
N GLN A 2 40.34 -33.65 35.45
CA GLN A 2 41.25 -32.77 34.73
C GLN A 2 40.67 -31.94 33.56
N ASP A 3 40.40 -30.66 33.75
CA ASP A 3 41.34 -29.52 33.76
C ASP A 3 42.01 -29.22 32.44
N HIS A 4 41.74 -28.04 31.93
CA HIS A 4 42.63 -27.04 31.35
C HIS A 4 41.77 -25.87 30.81
N LEU A 5 41.62 -24.79 31.44
CA LEU A 5 42.33 -23.51 31.69
C LEU A 5 43.25 -23.04 30.53
N GLU A 6 43.13 -21.71 30.31
CA GLU A 6 44.01 -20.79 29.61
C GLU A 6 43.65 -20.51 28.14
N ALA A 7 43.66 -19.29 27.64
CA ALA A 7 44.17 -18.01 28.15
C ALA A 7 43.52 -16.85 27.33
N ALA A 8 43.29 -15.77 28.03
CA ALA A 8 42.98 -14.46 27.47
C ALA A 8 44.20 -13.83 26.84
N VAL A 9 44.10 -13.40 25.57
CA VAL A 9 45.08 -12.50 24.96
C VAL A 9 44.41 -11.16 24.71
N ALA A 10 44.75 -10.20 25.58
CA ALA A 10 44.44 -8.79 25.38
C ALA A 10 45.38 -8.22 24.33
N VAL A 11 44.85 -7.78 23.21
CA VAL A 11 45.56 -6.96 22.23
C VAL A 11 45.29 -5.50 22.55
N GLN A 12 46.31 -4.84 23.14
CA GLN A 12 46.35 -3.38 23.28
C GLN A 12 46.56 -2.75 21.92
N GLN A 13 45.63 -1.89 21.51
CA GLN A 13 45.80 -1.00 20.35
C GLN A 13 46.52 0.28 20.80
N PRO A 14 47.47 0.80 20.03
CA PRO A 14 48.16 2.05 20.35
C PRO A 14 47.22 3.25 20.08
N VAL A 15 47.20 4.15 21.04
CA VAL A 15 46.56 5.47 20.97
C VAL A 15 47.34 6.30 19.95
N THR A 16 46.69 6.60 18.83
CA THR A 16 47.22 7.56 17.85
C THR A 16 46.75 8.95 18.27
N GLU A 17 47.71 9.77 18.67
CA GLU A 17 47.57 11.19 18.95
C GLU A 17 46.95 11.91 17.74
N MET A 18 45.78 12.55 17.94
CA MET A 18 45.14 13.44 16.95
C MET A 18 45.83 14.83 17.06
N PRO A 19 46.24 15.41 15.94
CA PRO A 19 46.66 16.81 15.91
C PRO A 19 45.43 17.74 16.06
N GLU A 20 45.58 18.79 16.87
CA GLU A 20 44.63 19.87 17.07
C GLU A 20 44.23 20.51 15.74
N PRO A 21 42.93 20.74 15.46
CA PRO A 21 42.53 21.53 14.31
C PRO A 21 42.76 23.02 14.57
N MET A 22 43.59 23.61 13.75
CA MET A 22 43.73 25.07 13.62
C MET A 22 42.34 25.71 13.41
N VAL A 23 42.04 26.64 14.28
CA VAL A 23 40.88 27.53 14.15
C VAL A 23 41.08 28.41 12.93
N ALA A 24 40.42 28.09 11.84
CA ALA A 24 40.28 28.98 10.70
C ALA A 24 39.08 29.90 10.95
N GLU A 25 39.39 31.16 11.05
CA GLU A 25 38.48 32.28 11.18
C GLU A 25 37.42 32.23 10.04
N ALA A 26 36.14 32.05 10.42
CA ALA A 26 35.01 31.99 9.49
C ALA A 26 34.74 33.38 8.92
N PRO A 27 34.66 33.59 7.59
CA PRO A 27 34.17 34.80 7.03
C PRO A 27 32.67 34.94 7.36
N ALA A 28 32.26 36.19 7.70
CA ALA A 28 30.90 36.58 8.02
C ALA A 28 29.89 36.11 6.96
N PRO A 29 28.68 35.71 7.36
CA PRO A 29 27.65 35.37 6.41
C PRO A 29 27.21 36.61 5.64
N VAL A 30 27.49 36.61 4.34
CA VAL A 30 26.87 37.54 3.40
C VAL A 30 25.42 37.08 3.29
N GLU A 31 24.51 37.86 3.89
CA GLU A 31 23.09 37.77 3.61
C GLU A 31 22.86 38.07 2.13
N ALA A 32 22.90 37.05 1.30
CA ALA A 32 22.36 37.13 -0.04
C ALA A 32 20.83 36.94 0.11
N ASP A 33 20.16 38.06 0.12
CA ASP A 33 18.74 38.19 -0.11
C ASP A 33 18.46 37.63 -1.53
N VAL A 34 18.27 36.32 -1.63
CA VAL A 34 17.81 35.64 -2.84
C VAL A 34 16.29 35.69 -2.79
N PRO A 35 15.64 36.53 -3.61
CA PRO A 35 14.21 36.44 -3.74
C PRO A 35 13.86 35.08 -4.35
N CYS A 36 13.37 34.17 -3.52
CA CYS A 36 12.74 32.92 -3.95
C CYS A 36 11.35 33.23 -4.56
N ASP A 37 11.31 34.06 -5.58
CA ASP A 37 10.21 34.11 -6.53
C ASP A 37 10.46 33.02 -7.61
N ALA A 38 10.33 31.75 -7.23
CA ALA A 38 10.02 30.75 -8.20
C ALA A 38 8.62 31.09 -8.74
N PRO A 39 8.45 31.30 -10.05
CA PRO A 39 7.15 31.57 -10.61
C PRO A 39 6.23 30.41 -10.27
N SER A 40 5.29 30.62 -9.36
CA SER A 40 4.17 29.71 -9.15
C SER A 40 3.43 29.70 -10.48
N THR A 41 3.66 28.68 -11.29
CA THR A 41 2.92 28.45 -12.54
C THR A 41 1.50 28.09 -12.14
N SER A 42 0.72 29.09 -11.76
CA SER A 42 -0.70 28.95 -11.51
C SER A 42 -1.39 28.88 -12.86
N LEU A 43 -1.60 27.64 -13.35
CA LEU A 43 -2.44 27.42 -14.51
C LEU A 43 -3.88 27.86 -14.18
N PRO A 44 -4.60 28.50 -15.11
CA PRO A 44 -5.98 28.87 -14.88
C PRO A 44 -6.81 27.62 -14.59
N ALA A 45 -7.54 27.64 -13.47
CA ALA A 45 -8.32 26.52 -12.97
C ALA A 45 -9.26 25.89 -14.02
N ALA A 46 -9.80 26.72 -14.91
CA ALA A 46 -10.66 26.28 -16.00
C ALA A 46 -9.93 25.32 -16.96
N SER A 47 -8.68 25.61 -17.34
CA SER A 47 -7.94 24.76 -18.29
C SER A 47 -7.52 23.44 -17.68
N ILE A 48 -7.16 23.42 -16.38
CA ILE A 48 -6.87 22.19 -15.65
C ILE A 48 -8.13 21.32 -15.57
N LEU A 49 -9.24 21.92 -15.17
CA LEU A 49 -10.51 21.20 -15.05
C LEU A 49 -10.99 20.61 -16.37
N ASP A 50 -10.86 21.36 -17.47
CA ASP A 50 -11.20 20.86 -18.80
C ASP A 50 -10.29 19.69 -19.24
N ALA A 51 -8.99 19.77 -18.95
CA ALA A 51 -8.06 18.67 -19.23
C ALA A 51 -8.37 17.41 -18.40
N LEU A 52 -8.69 17.58 -17.11
CA LEU A 52 -9.10 16.46 -16.24
C LEU A 52 -10.41 15.82 -16.71
N ARG A 53 -11.38 16.62 -17.16
CA ARG A 53 -12.64 16.12 -17.73
C ARG A 53 -12.42 15.38 -19.04
N GLN A 54 -11.55 15.88 -19.91
CA GLN A 54 -11.18 15.18 -21.14
C GLN A 54 -10.51 13.84 -20.86
N LEU A 55 -9.62 13.78 -19.88
CA LEU A 55 -9.00 12.54 -19.41
C LEU A 55 -10.06 11.57 -18.88
N HIS A 56 -11.02 12.05 -18.10
CA HIS A 56 -12.12 11.24 -17.58
C HIS A 56 -13.00 10.67 -18.73
N GLN A 57 -13.35 11.50 -19.71
CA GLN A 57 -14.13 11.06 -20.88
C GLN A 57 -13.38 10.05 -21.75
N ALA A 58 -12.07 10.21 -21.92
CA ALA A 58 -11.24 9.26 -22.65
C ALA A 58 -11.20 7.89 -21.98
N ARG A 59 -11.18 7.86 -20.64
CA ARG A 59 -11.20 6.62 -19.84
C ARG A 59 -12.54 5.90 -19.88
N GLY A 60 -13.64 6.60 -19.87
CA GLY A 60 -14.99 6.01 -19.97
C GLY A 60 -15.21 5.16 -21.23
N ARG A 61 -14.28 5.22 -22.19
CA ARG A 61 -14.26 4.39 -23.40
C ARG A 61 -13.39 3.15 -23.28
N SER A 62 -12.63 3.01 -22.18
CA SER A 62 -11.76 1.87 -21.91
C SER A 62 -12.51 0.82 -21.10
N LEU A 63 -12.31 -0.47 -21.43
CA LEU A 63 -12.80 -1.61 -20.64
C LEU A 63 -11.90 -1.92 -19.43
N GLN A 64 -10.86 -1.13 -19.19
CA GLN A 64 -9.98 -1.33 -18.04
C GLN A 64 -10.65 -0.85 -16.75
N PRO A 65 -10.35 -1.48 -15.61
CA PRO A 65 -10.85 -1.04 -14.32
C PRO A 65 -10.38 0.39 -14.07
N VAL A 66 -11.32 1.29 -13.77
CA VAL A 66 -11.07 2.71 -13.50
C VAL A 66 -11.14 2.90 -11.99
N ARG A 67 -10.18 3.61 -11.44
CA ARG A 67 -10.23 4.05 -10.04
C ARG A 67 -10.87 5.44 -9.99
N ASP A 68 -11.59 5.72 -8.90
CA ASP A 68 -12.31 6.98 -8.73
C ASP A 68 -11.39 8.15 -8.29
N VAL A 69 -10.07 7.98 -8.43
CA VAL A 69 -9.08 9.03 -8.07
C VAL A 69 -9.30 10.28 -8.91
N LEU A 70 -9.47 10.10 -10.22
CA LEU A 70 -9.68 11.21 -11.14
C LEU A 70 -10.97 11.98 -10.82
N GLU A 71 -12.04 11.28 -10.49
CA GLU A 71 -13.31 11.90 -10.10
C GLU A 71 -13.15 12.69 -8.80
N THR A 72 -12.43 12.15 -7.82
CA THR A 72 -12.12 12.85 -6.56
C THR A 72 -11.32 14.14 -6.82
N VAL A 73 -10.35 14.10 -7.73
CA VAL A 73 -9.54 15.27 -8.10
C VAL A 73 -10.40 16.30 -8.83
N ILE A 74 -11.26 15.89 -9.76
CA ILE A 74 -12.19 16.78 -10.45
C ILE A 74 -13.13 17.47 -9.46
N GLN A 75 -13.76 16.73 -8.57
CA GLN A 75 -14.65 17.28 -7.53
C GLN A 75 -13.90 18.28 -6.63
N ARG A 76 -12.66 18.00 -6.28
CA ARG A 76 -11.83 18.93 -5.50
C ARG A 76 -11.57 20.22 -6.27
N ALA A 77 -11.17 20.13 -7.53
CA ALA A 77 -10.94 21.28 -8.40
C ALA A 77 -12.21 22.13 -8.59
N GLU A 78 -13.37 21.48 -8.78
CA GLU A 78 -14.67 22.16 -8.89
C GLU A 78 -15.04 22.89 -7.59
N GLN A 79 -14.79 22.30 -6.43
CA GLN A 79 -15.02 22.93 -5.13
C GLN A 79 -14.14 24.18 -4.93
N GLU A 80 -12.90 24.14 -5.36
CA GLU A 80 -11.98 25.29 -5.28
C GLU A 80 -12.41 26.41 -6.23
N MET A 81 -12.85 26.08 -7.43
CA MET A 81 -13.44 27.05 -8.36
C MET A 81 -14.71 27.71 -7.79
N ALA A 82 -15.60 26.92 -7.19
CA ALA A 82 -16.84 27.44 -6.58
C ALA A 82 -16.57 28.37 -5.40
N ARG A 83 -15.43 28.25 -4.72
CA ARG A 83 -14.99 29.16 -3.66
C ARG A 83 -14.45 30.49 -4.19
N GLY A 84 -14.40 30.67 -5.51
CA GLY A 84 -14.00 31.92 -6.15
C GLY A 84 -12.50 32.20 -6.17
N THR A 85 -11.66 31.22 -5.84
CA THR A 85 -10.20 31.40 -5.87
C THR A 85 -9.65 31.46 -7.30
N GLY A 86 -10.39 30.95 -8.29
CA GLY A 86 -10.00 30.93 -9.72
C GLY A 86 -8.72 30.14 -10.02
N VAL A 87 -8.09 29.54 -9.00
CA VAL A 87 -6.82 28.81 -9.08
C VAL A 87 -6.97 27.49 -8.38
N VAL A 88 -6.54 26.41 -9.02
CA VAL A 88 -6.45 25.09 -8.41
C VAL A 88 -5.13 24.98 -7.66
N ASP A 89 -5.18 24.56 -6.40
CA ASP A 89 -3.98 24.28 -5.62
C ASP A 89 -3.33 22.96 -6.07
N ALA A 90 -2.47 23.04 -7.09
CA ALA A 90 -1.73 21.91 -7.62
C ALA A 90 -0.89 21.19 -6.54
N ARG A 91 -0.40 21.92 -5.52
CA ARG A 91 0.36 21.32 -4.41
C ARG A 91 -0.54 20.49 -3.49
N ALA A 92 -1.78 20.94 -3.25
CA ALA A 92 -2.73 20.15 -2.46
C ALA A 92 -3.14 18.87 -3.20
N ILE A 93 -3.36 18.93 -4.51
CA ILE A 93 -3.64 17.76 -5.35
C ILE A 93 -2.42 16.84 -5.36
N GLY A 94 -1.21 17.37 -5.55
CA GLY A 94 0.03 16.59 -5.52
C GLY A 94 0.21 15.79 -4.22
N ARG A 95 -0.07 16.42 -3.06
CA ARG A 95 -0.04 15.72 -1.76
C ARG A 95 -1.09 14.60 -1.68
N LEU A 96 -2.31 14.85 -2.14
CA LEU A 96 -3.36 13.83 -2.18
C LEU A 96 -2.93 12.63 -3.04
N LEU A 97 -2.35 12.87 -4.21
CA LEU A 97 -1.88 11.80 -5.09
C LEU A 97 -0.73 11.00 -4.46
N GLN A 98 0.15 11.66 -3.72
CA GLN A 98 1.22 10.99 -2.97
C GLN A 98 0.67 10.14 -1.82
N GLU A 99 -0.30 10.64 -1.06
CA GLU A 99 -0.96 9.88 0.00
C GLU A 99 -1.64 8.62 -0.54
N LEU A 100 -2.25 8.71 -1.72
CA LEU A 100 -2.85 7.56 -2.41
C LEU A 100 -1.80 6.55 -2.88
N ASP A 101 -0.64 7.02 -3.33
CA ASP A 101 0.47 6.13 -3.71
C ASP A 101 1.00 5.35 -2.52
N GLU A 102 1.19 6.01 -1.39
CA GLU A 102 1.61 5.37 -0.13
C GLU A 102 0.55 4.38 0.41
N LEU A 103 -0.74 4.66 0.20
CA LEU A 103 -1.81 3.71 0.55
C LEU A 103 -1.76 2.46 -0.32
N ASP A 104 -1.57 2.63 -1.62
CA ASP A 104 -1.45 1.53 -2.58
C ASP A 104 -0.24 0.64 -2.28
N GLU A 105 0.92 1.24 -1.98
CA GLU A 105 2.13 0.49 -1.63
C GLU A 105 1.94 -0.29 -0.32
N ARG A 106 1.35 0.33 0.70
CA ARG A 106 1.01 -0.35 1.96
C ARG A 106 0.03 -1.49 1.76
N PHE A 107 -0.99 -1.29 0.93
CA PHE A 107 -1.95 -2.34 0.58
C PHE A 107 -1.25 -3.52 -0.09
N LEU A 108 -0.42 -3.28 -1.11
CA LEU A 108 0.30 -4.35 -1.82
C LEU A 108 1.24 -5.11 -0.88
N ALA A 109 2.01 -4.40 -0.06
CA ALA A 109 2.90 -5.00 0.92
C ALA A 109 2.13 -5.88 1.93
N HIS A 110 0.96 -5.40 2.36
CA HIS A 110 0.08 -6.16 3.26
C HIS A 110 -0.42 -7.45 2.60
N MET A 111 -0.90 -7.37 1.36
CA MET A 111 -1.33 -8.55 0.60
C MET A 111 -0.20 -9.56 0.41
N GLN A 112 1.01 -9.11 0.06
CA GLN A 112 2.19 -9.96 -0.13
C GLN A 112 2.64 -10.65 1.17
N ALA A 113 2.52 -9.98 2.30
CA ALA A 113 2.92 -10.53 3.60
C ALA A 113 1.88 -11.52 4.16
N HIS A 114 0.60 -11.20 4.08
CA HIS A 114 -0.43 -11.92 4.81
C HIS A 114 -1.11 -13.05 4.01
N ILE A 115 -1.21 -12.95 2.68
CA ILE A 115 -1.81 -14.04 1.88
C ILE A 115 -1.06 -15.36 2.03
N PRO A 116 0.29 -15.42 1.96
CA PRO A 116 1.02 -16.66 2.20
C PRO A 116 0.80 -17.21 3.62
N ALA A 117 0.69 -16.35 4.62
CA ALA A 117 0.41 -16.74 6.00
C ALA A 117 -0.98 -17.36 6.16
N VAL A 118 -2.01 -16.77 5.54
CA VAL A 118 -3.37 -17.34 5.50
C VAL A 118 -3.37 -18.71 4.84
N ILE A 119 -2.69 -18.87 3.70
CA ILE A 119 -2.56 -20.16 2.99
C ILE A 119 -1.88 -21.20 3.88
N ALA A 120 -0.76 -20.84 4.52
CA ALA A 120 -0.01 -21.76 5.39
C ALA A 120 -0.86 -22.20 6.59
N THR A 121 -1.56 -21.28 7.24
CA THR A 121 -2.43 -21.57 8.38
C THR A 121 -3.63 -22.41 7.97
N LEU A 122 -4.26 -22.11 6.84
CA LEU A 122 -5.38 -22.89 6.30
C LEU A 122 -4.95 -24.33 5.98
N ARG A 123 -3.79 -24.49 5.36
CA ARG A 123 -3.19 -25.80 5.07
C ARG A 123 -2.90 -26.57 6.36
N HIS A 124 -2.29 -25.93 7.33
CA HIS A 124 -2.01 -26.56 8.62
C HIS A 124 -3.30 -27.07 9.30
N VAL A 125 -4.30 -26.19 9.41
CA VAL A 125 -5.59 -26.56 10.01
C VAL A 125 -6.28 -27.69 9.23
N ALA A 126 -6.25 -27.66 7.90
CA ALA A 126 -6.89 -28.69 7.07
C ALA A 126 -6.21 -30.05 7.18
N LEU A 127 -4.89 -30.10 7.40
CA LEU A 127 -4.11 -31.34 7.50
C LEU A 127 -4.06 -31.91 8.92
N THR A 128 -4.11 -31.06 9.95
CA THR A 128 -4.01 -31.49 11.36
C THR A 128 -5.35 -31.86 11.98
N SER A 129 -6.46 -31.47 11.38
CA SER A 129 -7.79 -31.86 11.86
C SER A 129 -8.06 -33.33 11.54
N GLU A 130 -7.84 -34.20 12.53
CA GLU A 130 -7.90 -35.67 12.34
C GLU A 130 -9.32 -36.19 12.08
N ASP A 131 -10.36 -35.59 12.64
CA ASP A 131 -11.72 -36.10 12.50
C ASP A 131 -12.75 -34.97 12.22
N ARG A 132 -13.39 -35.12 11.09
CA ARG A 132 -14.75 -34.61 10.72
C ARG A 132 -15.24 -33.30 11.28
N VAL A 133 -14.54 -32.66 12.23
CA VAL A 133 -14.93 -31.42 12.86
C VAL A 133 -13.71 -30.46 12.89
N PHE A 134 -13.81 -29.33 12.20
CA PHE A 134 -12.88 -28.23 12.42
C PHE A 134 -13.29 -27.53 13.71
N PRO A 135 -12.42 -27.48 14.73
CA PRO A 135 -12.74 -26.66 15.90
C PRO A 135 -12.87 -25.21 15.43
N PRO A 136 -13.99 -24.52 15.72
CA PRO A 136 -14.21 -23.14 15.26
C PRO A 136 -13.04 -22.21 15.63
N GLN A 137 -12.41 -22.46 16.77
CA GLN A 137 -11.25 -21.74 17.27
C GLN A 137 -10.01 -21.85 16.38
N ALA A 138 -9.86 -22.95 15.63
CA ALA A 138 -8.72 -23.15 14.74
C ALA A 138 -8.78 -22.26 13.49
N LEU A 139 -9.97 -21.83 13.10
CA LEU A 139 -10.16 -20.90 11.95
C LEU A 139 -10.19 -19.43 12.36
N GLU A 140 -10.30 -19.13 13.64
CA GLU A 140 -10.38 -17.74 14.12
C GLU A 140 -9.19 -16.86 13.69
N PRO A 141 -7.92 -17.32 13.77
CA PRO A 141 -6.80 -16.55 13.25
C PRO A 141 -6.93 -16.26 11.76
N ILE A 142 -7.45 -17.21 10.97
CA ILE A 142 -7.66 -17.03 9.53
C ILE A 142 -8.74 -15.98 9.28
N PHE A 143 -9.81 -15.96 10.07
CA PHE A 143 -10.87 -14.96 9.93
C PHE A 143 -10.39 -13.55 10.24
N VAL A 144 -9.57 -13.39 11.27
CA VAL A 144 -8.95 -12.11 11.62
C VAL A 144 -8.05 -11.60 10.48
N GLU A 145 -7.22 -12.47 9.92
CA GLU A 145 -6.35 -12.11 8.80
C GLU A 145 -7.14 -11.76 7.53
N ILE A 146 -8.17 -12.54 7.19
CA ILE A 146 -9.04 -12.25 6.03
C ILE A 146 -9.76 -10.92 6.21
N GLU A 147 -10.21 -10.59 7.43
CA GLU A 147 -10.85 -9.31 7.73
C GLU A 147 -9.87 -8.14 7.55
N ALA A 148 -8.65 -8.28 8.09
CA ALA A 148 -7.61 -7.25 7.92
C ALA A 148 -7.24 -7.03 6.44
N LEU A 149 -7.14 -8.11 5.64
CA LEU A 149 -6.93 -8.03 4.19
C LEU A 149 -8.10 -7.36 3.47
N SER A 150 -9.33 -7.67 3.88
CA SER A 150 -10.54 -7.06 3.31
C SER A 150 -10.61 -5.56 3.60
N ASP A 151 -10.34 -5.16 4.86
CA ASP A 151 -10.27 -3.75 5.25
C ASP A 151 -9.17 -2.99 4.49
N ALA A 152 -8.03 -3.64 4.25
CA ALA A 152 -6.96 -3.05 3.46
C ALA A 152 -7.39 -2.84 1.99
N ALA A 153 -8.12 -3.80 1.40
CA ALA A 153 -8.67 -3.69 0.05
C ALA A 153 -9.74 -2.59 -0.05
N ASP A 154 -10.59 -2.45 0.97
CA ASP A 154 -11.63 -1.41 1.01
C ASP A 154 -11.03 0.00 1.08
N ARG A 155 -9.94 0.18 1.83
CA ARG A 155 -9.25 1.49 1.92
C ARG A 155 -8.72 1.99 0.58
N VAL A 156 -8.33 1.09 -0.32
CA VAL A 156 -7.87 1.44 -1.67
C VAL A 156 -8.95 1.24 -2.72
N ALA A 157 -10.21 1.04 -2.30
CA ALA A 157 -11.37 0.79 -3.17
C ALA A 157 -11.19 -0.41 -4.14
N ALA A 158 -10.40 -1.42 -3.75
CA ALA A 158 -10.21 -2.65 -4.54
C ALA A 158 -11.39 -3.62 -4.32
N ALA A 159 -12.59 -3.20 -4.75
CA ALA A 159 -13.85 -3.86 -4.44
C ALA A 159 -13.91 -5.35 -4.83
N ASN A 160 -13.29 -5.74 -5.95
CA ASN A 160 -13.27 -7.14 -6.38
C ASN A 160 -12.46 -8.03 -5.41
N ILE A 161 -11.36 -7.51 -4.86
CA ILE A 161 -10.53 -8.21 -3.88
C ILE A 161 -11.27 -8.31 -2.55
N SER A 162 -11.84 -7.21 -2.07
CA SER A 162 -12.64 -7.18 -0.85
C SER A 162 -13.83 -8.15 -0.90
N LEU A 163 -14.59 -8.11 -2.00
CA LEU A 163 -15.75 -9.00 -2.20
C LEU A 163 -15.32 -10.49 -2.20
N PHE A 164 -14.18 -10.81 -2.84
CA PHE A 164 -13.65 -12.17 -2.82
C PHE A 164 -13.30 -12.61 -1.39
N LEU A 165 -12.61 -11.76 -0.62
CA LEU A 165 -12.21 -12.05 0.76
C LEU A 165 -13.42 -12.24 1.69
N HIS A 166 -14.45 -11.40 1.56
CA HIS A 166 -15.71 -11.57 2.28
C HIS A 166 -16.42 -12.88 1.91
N GLY A 167 -16.45 -13.21 0.61
CA GLY A 167 -17.00 -14.47 0.13
C GLY A 167 -16.25 -15.67 0.67
N LEU A 168 -14.92 -15.62 0.70
CA LEU A 168 -14.07 -16.67 1.27
C LEU A 168 -14.31 -16.84 2.77
N ARG A 169 -14.36 -15.75 3.53
CA ARG A 169 -14.68 -15.79 4.97
C ARG A 169 -16.02 -16.47 5.23
N THR A 170 -17.04 -16.10 4.46
CA THR A 170 -18.38 -16.68 4.57
C THR A 170 -18.36 -18.18 4.20
N PHE A 171 -17.68 -18.54 3.11
CA PHE A 171 -17.53 -19.93 2.69
C PHE A 171 -16.86 -20.77 3.79
N LEU A 172 -15.74 -20.32 4.34
CA LEU A 172 -15.02 -21.06 5.39
C LEU A 172 -15.87 -21.20 6.65
N ARG A 173 -16.57 -20.13 7.08
CA ARG A 173 -17.42 -20.15 8.27
C ARG A 173 -18.58 -21.17 8.14
N VAL A 174 -19.31 -21.09 7.02
CA VAL A 174 -20.47 -21.98 6.79
C VAL A 174 -20.01 -23.42 6.61
N THR A 175 -18.93 -23.63 5.85
CA THR A 175 -18.44 -24.97 5.55
C THR A 175 -17.85 -25.65 6.78
N ALA A 176 -17.14 -24.92 7.63
CA ALA A 176 -16.60 -25.44 8.88
C ALA A 176 -17.70 -25.95 9.84
N GLN A 177 -18.84 -25.25 9.88
CA GLN A 177 -19.96 -25.62 10.73
C GLN A 177 -20.76 -26.82 10.22
N HIS A 178 -20.94 -26.94 8.91
CA HIS A 178 -21.87 -27.92 8.34
C HIS A 178 -21.21 -29.06 7.57
N LYS A 179 -20.08 -28.79 6.90
CA LYS A 179 -19.42 -29.77 6.01
C LYS A 179 -17.89 -29.59 6.03
N PRO A 180 -17.22 -29.87 7.15
CA PRO A 180 -15.79 -29.58 7.28
C PRO A 180 -14.93 -30.32 6.25
N MET A 181 -15.32 -31.52 5.80
CA MET A 181 -14.60 -32.25 4.76
C MET A 181 -14.49 -31.50 3.43
N VAL A 182 -15.46 -30.64 3.11
CA VAL A 182 -15.43 -29.85 1.88
C VAL A 182 -14.27 -28.84 1.87
N ILE A 183 -13.84 -28.33 3.04
CA ILE A 183 -12.67 -27.45 3.12
C ILE A 183 -11.43 -28.21 2.66
N ARG A 184 -11.23 -29.45 3.15
CA ARG A 184 -10.08 -30.28 2.78
C ARG A 184 -10.10 -30.64 1.29
N GLU A 185 -11.26 -31.05 0.77
CA GLU A 185 -11.43 -31.38 -0.64
C GLU A 185 -11.20 -30.19 -1.58
N ARG A 186 -11.50 -28.98 -1.11
CA ARG A 186 -11.36 -27.75 -1.89
C ARG A 186 -10.11 -26.93 -1.56
N LEU A 187 -9.25 -27.45 -0.67
CA LEU A 187 -8.10 -26.72 -0.16
C LEU A 187 -7.21 -26.18 -1.30
N ALA A 188 -6.84 -27.04 -2.25
CA ALA A 188 -5.98 -26.63 -3.36
C ALA A 188 -6.61 -25.52 -4.21
N ALA A 189 -7.91 -25.58 -4.48
CA ALA A 189 -8.60 -24.54 -5.22
C ALA A 189 -8.71 -23.22 -4.44
N VAL A 190 -8.84 -23.28 -3.12
CA VAL A 190 -8.84 -22.07 -2.25
C VAL A 190 -7.44 -21.46 -2.20
N GLU A 191 -6.39 -22.28 -2.06
CA GLU A 191 -5.00 -21.82 -2.06
C GLU A 191 -4.64 -21.14 -3.40
N GLU A 192 -4.99 -21.75 -4.52
CA GLU A 192 -4.76 -21.21 -5.85
C GLU A 192 -5.44 -19.85 -6.02
N ARG A 193 -6.71 -19.75 -5.63
CA ARG A 193 -7.44 -18.49 -5.71
C ARG A 193 -6.91 -17.40 -4.78
N LEU A 194 -6.48 -17.76 -3.57
CA LEU A 194 -5.80 -16.81 -2.67
C LEU A 194 -4.50 -16.31 -3.29
N ALA A 195 -3.71 -17.21 -3.87
CA ALA A 195 -2.46 -16.82 -4.52
C ALA A 195 -2.68 -15.85 -5.70
N THR A 196 -3.81 -15.93 -6.41
CA THR A 196 -4.13 -14.99 -7.49
C THR A 196 -4.44 -13.56 -7.00
N LEU A 197 -4.71 -13.36 -5.71
CA LEU A 197 -4.98 -12.02 -5.18
C LEU A 197 -3.74 -11.12 -5.21
N ILE A 198 -2.54 -11.69 -5.07
CA ILE A 198 -1.29 -10.90 -5.11
C ILE A 198 -1.10 -10.23 -6.48
N PRO A 199 -1.12 -10.95 -7.62
CA PRO A 199 -1.04 -10.31 -8.93
C PRO A 199 -2.23 -9.37 -9.22
N LEU A 200 -3.43 -9.65 -8.71
CA LEU A 200 -4.57 -8.75 -8.84
C LEU A 200 -4.35 -7.45 -8.06
N ALA A 201 -3.79 -7.53 -6.85
CA ALA A 201 -3.43 -6.35 -6.06
C ALA A 201 -2.33 -5.53 -6.75
N GLN A 202 -1.32 -6.20 -7.32
CA GLN A 202 -0.28 -5.54 -8.11
C GLN A 202 -0.89 -4.81 -9.31
N GLN A 203 -1.74 -5.48 -10.08
CA GLN A 203 -2.43 -4.85 -11.21
C GLN A 203 -3.25 -3.64 -10.78
N TRP A 204 -3.94 -3.71 -9.65
CA TRP A 204 -4.72 -2.60 -9.12
C TRP A 204 -3.85 -1.39 -8.79
N VAL A 205 -2.71 -1.62 -8.14
CA VAL A 205 -1.72 -0.58 -7.82
C VAL A 205 -1.12 0.02 -9.08
N ASP A 206 -0.78 -0.79 -10.07
CA ASP A 206 -0.21 -0.32 -11.33
C ASP A 206 -1.21 0.55 -12.11
N VAL A 207 -2.49 0.17 -12.15
CA VAL A 207 -3.56 1.01 -12.73
C VAL A 207 -3.63 2.36 -12.00
N GLY A 208 -3.59 2.36 -10.67
CA GLY A 208 -3.58 3.59 -9.87
C GLY A 208 -2.37 4.47 -10.15
N ARG A 209 -1.19 3.87 -10.31
CA ARG A 209 0.06 4.60 -10.63
C ARG A 209 0.00 5.27 -11.99
N VAL A 210 -0.48 4.56 -13.02
CA VAL A 210 -0.67 5.14 -14.36
C VAL A 210 -1.67 6.29 -14.33
N GLU A 211 -2.73 6.16 -13.56
CA GLU A 211 -3.74 7.19 -13.39
C GLU A 211 -3.19 8.46 -12.73
N ARG A 212 -2.46 8.29 -11.63
CA ARG A 212 -1.81 9.41 -10.94
C ARG A 212 -0.78 10.11 -11.81
N ALA A 213 0.03 9.37 -12.56
CA ALA A 213 0.98 9.95 -13.50
C ALA A 213 0.28 10.82 -14.56
N ALA A 214 -0.82 10.34 -15.14
CA ALA A 214 -1.59 11.13 -16.11
C ALA A 214 -2.23 12.39 -15.51
N ILE A 215 -2.57 12.39 -14.22
CA ILE A 215 -3.05 13.58 -13.51
C ILE A 215 -1.89 14.55 -13.25
N PHE A 216 -0.72 14.05 -12.85
CA PHE A 216 0.47 14.87 -12.66
C PHE A 216 0.92 15.60 -13.93
N ASP A 217 0.80 14.93 -15.09
CA ASP A 217 1.14 15.54 -16.39
C ASP A 217 0.21 16.73 -16.78
N ILE A 218 -0.96 16.84 -16.14
CA ILE A 218 -1.92 17.91 -16.35
C ILE A 218 -1.66 19.11 -15.40
N LEU A 219 -1.12 18.83 -14.20
CA LEU A 219 -0.90 19.82 -13.14
C LEU A 219 0.39 20.61 -13.31
#